data_20bc128a81c8c91d2f52054f966ed708
#
_entry.id   20bc128a81c8c91d2f52054f966ed708
#
_cell.length_a   1.000
_cell.length_b   1.000
_cell.length_c   1.000
_cell.angle_alpha   90.00
_cell.angle_beta   90.00
_cell.angle_gamma   90.00
#
_symmetry.space_group_name_H-M   'P 1'
#
loop_
_entity.id
_entity.type
_entity.pdbx_description
1 polymer ?
#
loop_
_entity_poly.entity_id
_entity_poly.type
_entity_poly.pdbx_seq_one_letter_code
_entity_poly.pdbx_strand_id
1 'polypeptide(L)'
;WESDIKYYENYLYDNQLIVGKYYKIENDHVVPFNLKISDETKLSLNNMLWDKLDNSNLPNASEFEDHIAQWADLLNQPIPKIKRISLDIEVESETGRIPDPKSAEKKVTAIGVEASDGLKQIFVLRKSGVEEGINELLPDVKVVFYDENKEKEMISDIFELIQKYPLLITYNGDGFDLPYLYNRANKLGITKEKNPLYMMRDSATLIKGVHLDLYRTMSNRAFQIYAFGQKYTDFKLNTVAKGLLNEEKIDYGVELSELTLYQTAKYCQNDARITYNLTSFNNDLLMNLLIVISRIARMPIDDISRMGVSQWIRSLL
;
A
#
# COMPACT_ATOMS: atom_id res chain seq x y z
N TRP A 1 1.74 23.95 19.97
CA TRP A 1 0.61 23.04 20.21
C TRP A 1 0.01 22.61 18.88
N GLU A 2 -0.56 23.54 18.09
CA GLU A 2 -1.13 23.23 16.77
C GLU A 2 -0.05 22.84 15.74
N SER A 3 1.20 23.23 15.95
CA SER A 3 2.32 22.86 15.07
C SER A 3 2.64 21.37 15.05
N ASP A 4 2.19 20.63 16.05
CA ASP A 4 2.45 19.18 16.18
C ASP A 4 1.32 18.35 15.58
N ILE A 5 0.20 18.97 15.21
CA ILE A 5 -0.95 18.33 14.58
C ILE A 5 -0.75 18.37 13.06
N LYS A 6 -0.87 17.22 12.40
CA LYS A 6 -0.78 17.15 10.94
C LYS A 6 -1.95 17.92 10.30
N TYR A 7 -1.70 18.59 9.16
CA TYR A 7 -2.70 19.44 8.50
C TYR A 7 -4.04 18.73 8.24
N TYR A 8 -4.02 17.47 7.85
CA TYR A 8 -5.24 16.70 7.62
C TYR A 8 -5.99 16.36 8.93
N GLU A 9 -5.28 16.22 10.04
CA GLU A 9 -5.89 15.99 11.35
C GLU A 9 -6.69 17.24 11.78
N ASN A 10 -6.16 18.43 11.57
CA ASN A 10 -6.90 19.67 11.81
C ASN A 10 -8.21 19.68 11.00
N TYR A 11 -8.15 19.31 9.69
CA TYR A 11 -9.35 19.24 8.87
C TYR A 11 -10.39 18.25 9.42
N LEU A 12 -9.94 17.09 9.91
CA LEU A 12 -10.83 16.10 10.53
C LEU A 12 -11.49 16.63 11.79
N TYR A 13 -10.72 17.30 12.65
CA TYR A 13 -11.24 17.87 13.90
C TYR A 13 -12.20 19.04 13.64
N ASP A 14 -11.84 19.97 12.79
CA ASP A 14 -12.65 21.14 12.46
C ASP A 14 -14.01 20.76 11.84
N ASN A 15 -14.04 19.67 11.07
CA ASN A 15 -15.25 19.15 10.45
C ASN A 15 -15.91 18.00 11.23
N GLN A 16 -15.43 17.68 12.42
CA GLN A 16 -15.94 16.59 13.28
C GLN A 16 -15.99 15.22 12.56
N LEU A 17 -15.03 14.99 11.68
CA LEU A 17 -14.93 13.75 10.91
C LEU A 17 -14.21 12.68 11.73
N ILE A 18 -14.71 11.46 11.67
CA ILE A 18 -14.15 10.29 12.35
C ILE A 18 -13.58 9.34 11.29
N VAL A 19 -12.28 9.04 11.39
CA VAL A 19 -11.62 8.08 10.50
C VAL A 19 -12.32 6.72 10.58
N GLY A 20 -12.60 6.13 9.42
CA GLY A 20 -13.24 4.82 9.32
C GLY A 20 -14.77 4.81 9.29
N LYS A 21 -15.43 5.97 9.46
CA LYS A 21 -16.85 6.12 9.15
C LYS A 21 -17.07 6.37 7.64
N TYR A 22 -18.30 6.11 7.20
CA TYR A 22 -18.69 6.40 5.82
C TYR A 22 -19.23 7.83 5.72
N TYR A 23 -18.87 8.48 4.64
CA TYR A 23 -19.30 9.84 4.30
C TYR A 23 -19.72 9.90 2.84
N LYS A 24 -20.56 10.85 2.51
CA LYS A 24 -20.89 11.23 1.13
C LYS A 24 -20.59 12.71 0.93
N ILE A 25 -20.42 13.10 -0.33
CA ILE A 25 -20.28 14.51 -0.70
C ILE A 25 -21.64 15.00 -1.18
N GLU A 26 -22.17 16.01 -0.51
CA GLU A 26 -23.39 16.71 -0.89
C GLU A 26 -23.15 18.21 -0.92
N ASN A 27 -23.39 18.86 -2.05
CA ASN A 27 -23.15 20.30 -2.24
C ASN A 27 -21.76 20.75 -1.78
N ASP A 28 -20.72 20.03 -2.20
CA ASP A 28 -19.31 20.24 -1.84
C ASP A 28 -18.97 20.09 -0.34
N HIS A 29 -19.90 19.54 0.46
CA HIS A 29 -19.67 19.25 1.87
C HIS A 29 -19.59 17.75 2.12
N VAL A 30 -18.69 17.37 3.02
CA VAL A 30 -18.57 15.99 3.51
C VAL A 30 -19.60 15.79 4.62
N VAL A 31 -20.59 14.93 4.38
CA VAL A 31 -21.67 14.65 5.34
C VAL A 31 -21.66 13.17 5.76
N PRO A 32 -21.95 12.85 7.04
CA PRO A 32 -22.02 11.46 7.48
C PRO A 32 -23.01 10.65 6.67
N PHE A 33 -22.61 9.43 6.29
CA PHE A 33 -23.47 8.49 5.62
C PHE A 33 -23.76 7.30 6.55
N ASN A 34 -24.98 7.26 7.09
CA ASN A 34 -25.39 6.19 7.98
C ASN A 34 -25.77 4.95 7.16
N LEU A 35 -24.92 3.94 7.20
CA LEU A 35 -25.26 2.61 6.70
C LEU A 35 -26.24 1.95 7.69
N LYS A 36 -27.22 1.21 7.15
CA LYS A 36 -28.07 0.35 7.98
C LYS A 36 -27.17 -0.78 8.56
N ILE A 37 -26.98 -0.74 9.83
CA ILE A 37 -26.15 -1.69 10.58
C ILE A 37 -27.08 -2.73 11.20
N SER A 38 -26.63 -3.98 11.27
CA SER A 38 -27.38 -5.04 11.97
C SER A 38 -27.39 -4.77 13.47
N ASP A 39 -28.56 -4.57 14.04
CA ASP A 39 -28.75 -4.37 15.49
C ASP A 39 -28.23 -5.56 16.29
N GLU A 40 -28.37 -6.77 15.76
CA GLU A 40 -27.87 -7.99 16.40
C GLU A 40 -26.34 -7.99 16.51
N THR A 41 -25.63 -7.64 15.43
CA THR A 41 -24.16 -7.54 15.46
C THR A 41 -23.69 -6.42 16.38
N LYS A 42 -24.38 -5.28 16.38
CA LYS A 42 -24.10 -4.18 17.30
C LYS A 42 -24.24 -4.61 18.76
N LEU A 43 -25.34 -5.29 19.10
CA LEU A 43 -25.58 -5.80 20.44
C LEU A 43 -24.51 -6.82 20.86
N SER A 44 -24.14 -7.74 19.96
CA SER A 44 -23.07 -8.72 20.21
C SER A 44 -21.72 -8.05 20.49
N LEU A 45 -21.34 -7.05 19.70
CA LEU A 45 -20.11 -6.28 19.92
C LEU A 45 -20.15 -5.51 21.24
N ASN A 46 -21.29 -4.87 21.54
CA ASN A 46 -21.47 -4.14 22.79
C ASN A 46 -21.29 -5.06 24.00
N ASN A 47 -21.94 -6.21 23.99
CA ASN A 47 -21.82 -7.21 25.06
C ASN A 47 -20.37 -7.71 25.21
N MET A 48 -19.71 -8.01 24.10
CA MET A 48 -18.31 -8.46 24.11
C MET A 48 -17.37 -7.38 24.71
N LEU A 49 -17.60 -6.12 24.42
CA LEU A 49 -16.80 -5.02 24.97
C LEU A 49 -17.08 -4.84 26.46
N TRP A 50 -18.34 -4.95 26.90
CA TRP A 50 -18.72 -4.91 28.29
C TRP A 50 -18.11 -6.06 29.09
N ASP A 51 -18.19 -7.31 28.58
CA ASP A 51 -17.60 -8.47 29.27
C ASP A 51 -16.09 -8.29 29.47
N LYS A 52 -15.40 -7.64 28.54
CA LYS A 52 -13.97 -7.33 28.71
C LYS A 52 -13.71 -6.24 29.73
N LEU A 53 -14.56 -5.23 29.81
CA LEU A 53 -14.43 -4.14 30.75
C LEU A 53 -14.71 -4.62 32.20
N ASP A 54 -15.79 -5.36 32.41
CA ASP A 54 -16.15 -5.90 33.69
C ASP A 54 -15.06 -6.82 34.30
N ASN A 55 -14.41 -7.61 33.43
CA ASN A 55 -13.29 -8.47 33.81
C ASN A 55 -11.95 -7.71 34.03
N SER A 56 -11.89 -6.42 33.75
CA SER A 56 -10.67 -5.62 33.89
C SER A 56 -10.45 -5.02 35.28
N ASN A 57 -11.43 -5.12 36.17
CA ASN A 57 -11.43 -4.49 37.50
C ASN A 57 -11.17 -2.97 37.50
N LEU A 58 -11.57 -2.27 36.43
CA LEU A 58 -11.44 -0.82 36.36
C LEU A 58 -12.49 -0.14 37.24
N PRO A 59 -12.10 0.85 38.06
CA PRO A 59 -13.06 1.67 38.77
C PRO A 59 -13.86 2.52 37.76
N ASN A 60 -15.14 2.74 38.01
CA ASN A 60 -16.02 3.58 37.20
C ASN A 60 -16.33 3.04 35.79
N ALA A 61 -16.57 1.74 35.63
CA ALA A 61 -16.92 1.13 34.33
C ALA A 61 -18.08 1.86 33.60
N SER A 62 -19.02 2.45 34.36
CA SER A 62 -20.16 3.21 33.83
C SER A 62 -19.75 4.45 32.99
N GLU A 63 -18.60 5.04 33.29
CA GLU A 63 -18.09 6.21 32.56
C GLU A 63 -17.71 5.84 31.11
N PHE A 64 -17.49 4.57 30.82
CA PHE A 64 -17.14 4.07 29.51
C PHE A 64 -18.34 3.65 28.62
N GLU A 65 -19.57 3.75 29.16
CA GLU A 65 -20.77 3.29 28.42
C GLU A 65 -20.94 3.93 27.06
N ASP A 66 -20.83 5.25 26.98
CA ASP A 66 -20.93 5.99 25.72
C ASP A 66 -19.80 5.63 24.74
N HIS A 67 -18.59 5.39 25.26
CA HIS A 67 -17.43 4.99 24.47
C HIS A 67 -17.61 3.59 23.89
N ILE A 68 -18.11 2.65 24.68
CA ILE A 68 -18.41 1.28 24.23
C ILE A 68 -19.46 1.30 23.13
N ALA A 69 -20.53 2.06 23.30
CA ALA A 69 -21.57 2.20 22.28
C ALA A 69 -21.03 2.80 20.98
N GLN A 70 -20.19 3.85 21.06
CA GLN A 70 -19.52 4.44 19.89
C GLN A 70 -18.58 3.45 19.20
N TRP A 71 -17.84 2.65 19.95
CA TRP A 71 -16.93 1.64 19.39
C TRP A 71 -17.71 0.50 18.75
N ALA A 72 -18.80 0.05 19.35
CA ALA A 72 -19.66 -0.97 18.76
C ALA A 72 -20.26 -0.49 17.42
N ASP A 73 -20.69 0.77 17.36
CA ASP A 73 -21.15 1.39 16.12
C ASP A 73 -20.05 1.44 15.05
N LEU A 74 -18.85 1.85 15.42
CA LEU A 74 -17.73 2.00 14.50
C LEU A 74 -17.23 0.66 13.97
N LEU A 75 -17.10 -0.35 14.84
CA LEU A 75 -16.62 -1.68 14.47
C LEU A 75 -17.66 -2.49 13.71
N ASN A 76 -18.94 -2.20 13.89
CA ASN A 76 -20.03 -2.81 13.14
C ASN A 76 -20.16 -2.27 11.69
N GLN A 77 -19.50 -1.16 11.35
CA GLN A 77 -19.49 -0.66 9.97
C GLN A 77 -18.83 -1.67 9.03
N PRO A 78 -19.41 -1.96 7.86
CA PRO A 78 -18.79 -2.87 6.89
C PRO A 78 -17.41 -2.36 6.49
N ILE A 79 -16.49 -3.27 6.19
CA ILE A 79 -15.17 -2.91 5.70
C ILE A 79 -15.26 -2.62 4.21
N PRO A 80 -14.81 -1.44 3.74
CA PRO A 80 -14.85 -1.11 2.32
C PRO A 80 -13.85 -1.93 1.53
N LYS A 81 -14.23 -2.36 0.34
CA LYS A 81 -13.29 -2.90 -0.64
C LYS A 81 -12.61 -1.74 -1.36
N ILE A 82 -11.41 -1.38 -0.91
CA ILE A 82 -10.66 -0.26 -1.49
C ILE A 82 -9.99 -0.72 -2.79
N LYS A 83 -10.25 0.01 -3.90
CA LYS A 83 -9.50 -0.19 -5.14
C LYS A 83 -8.02 0.11 -4.91
N ARG A 84 -7.16 -0.82 -5.33
CA ARG A 84 -5.72 -0.74 -5.11
C ARG A 84 -4.95 -1.30 -6.29
N ILE A 85 -3.75 -0.80 -6.48
CA ILE A 85 -2.80 -1.26 -7.49
C ILE A 85 -1.44 -1.45 -6.83
N SER A 86 -0.80 -2.57 -7.09
CA SER A 86 0.62 -2.77 -6.75
C SER A 86 1.52 -2.30 -7.87
N LEU A 87 2.74 -1.94 -7.51
CA LEU A 87 3.77 -1.51 -8.44
C LEU A 87 5.13 -2.04 -7.98
N ASP A 88 5.92 -2.48 -8.96
CA ASP A 88 7.33 -2.84 -8.83
C ASP A 88 8.09 -2.34 -10.07
N ILE A 89 9.36 -1.95 -9.91
CA ILE A 89 10.18 -1.48 -11.02
C ILE A 89 11.49 -2.24 -11.13
N GLU A 90 11.96 -2.39 -12.39
CA GLU A 90 13.32 -2.80 -12.67
C GLU A 90 14.10 -1.66 -13.32
N VAL A 91 15.35 -1.53 -12.91
CA VAL A 91 16.23 -0.47 -13.35
C VAL A 91 17.50 -1.08 -13.94
N GLU A 92 18.00 -0.48 -15.01
CA GLU A 92 19.29 -0.85 -15.56
C GLU A 92 20.38 -0.79 -14.48
N SER A 93 21.04 -1.92 -14.23
CA SER A 93 22.09 -2.03 -13.21
C SER A 93 23.41 -2.50 -13.83
N GLU A 94 24.49 -2.09 -13.22
CA GLU A 94 25.82 -2.66 -13.44
C GLU A 94 26.03 -3.78 -12.43
N THR A 95 26.77 -4.81 -12.84
CA THR A 95 27.06 -5.98 -11.98
C THR A 95 27.49 -5.57 -10.57
N GLY A 96 26.75 -6.06 -9.58
CA GLY A 96 27.05 -5.84 -8.16
C GLY A 96 26.76 -4.45 -7.60
N ARG A 97 26.07 -3.57 -8.35
CA ARG A 97 25.69 -2.22 -7.89
C ARG A 97 24.18 -2.01 -7.92
N ILE A 98 23.60 -1.67 -6.79
CA ILE A 98 22.21 -1.21 -6.72
C ILE A 98 22.18 0.26 -7.19
N PRO A 99 21.36 0.62 -8.18
CA PRO A 99 21.25 2.01 -8.61
C PRO A 99 20.76 2.92 -7.48
N ASP A 100 21.36 4.10 -7.34
CA ASP A 100 20.96 5.05 -6.30
C ASP A 100 19.65 5.76 -6.70
N PRO A 101 18.57 5.63 -5.90
CA PRO A 101 17.29 6.24 -6.21
C PRO A 101 17.30 7.78 -6.13
N LYS A 102 18.25 8.38 -5.43
CA LYS A 102 18.38 9.85 -5.37
C LYS A 102 18.95 10.43 -6.65
N SER A 103 19.95 9.78 -7.20
CA SER A 103 20.54 10.21 -8.46
C SER A 103 19.75 9.75 -9.69
N ALA A 104 19.11 8.59 -9.61
CA ALA A 104 18.30 7.98 -10.67
C ALA A 104 18.92 8.09 -12.08
N GLU A 105 20.22 7.70 -12.19
CA GLU A 105 21.00 7.88 -13.42
C GLU A 105 20.60 6.89 -14.52
N LYS A 106 20.28 5.67 -14.14
CA LYS A 106 20.01 4.58 -15.06
C LYS A 106 18.54 4.58 -15.51
N LYS A 107 18.29 3.97 -16.68
CA LYS A 107 16.93 3.87 -17.22
C LYS A 107 16.09 2.88 -16.39
N VAL A 108 14.81 3.18 -16.27
CA VAL A 108 13.81 2.20 -15.81
C VAL A 108 13.52 1.27 -16.98
N THR A 109 13.74 -0.02 -16.82
CA THR A 109 13.66 -1.03 -17.88
C THR A 109 12.32 -1.77 -17.89
N ALA A 110 11.70 -1.95 -16.72
CA ALA A 110 10.38 -2.54 -16.62
C ALA A 110 9.60 -1.94 -15.44
N ILE A 111 8.27 -1.90 -15.56
CA ILE A 111 7.34 -1.50 -14.50
C ILE A 111 6.17 -2.47 -14.51
N GLY A 112 6.08 -3.31 -13.48
CA GLY A 112 5.00 -4.28 -13.28
C GLY A 112 3.89 -3.73 -12.42
N VAL A 113 2.64 -4.04 -12.77
CA VAL A 113 1.48 -3.68 -11.95
C VAL A 113 0.45 -4.81 -11.93
N GLU A 114 -0.22 -4.94 -10.78
CA GLU A 114 -1.42 -5.76 -10.61
C GLU A 114 -2.44 -5.03 -9.76
N ALA A 115 -3.73 -5.11 -10.11
CA ALA A 115 -4.75 -4.32 -9.45
C ALA A 115 -6.01 -5.11 -9.06
N SER A 116 -6.76 -4.57 -8.12
CA SER A 116 -7.96 -5.18 -7.53
C SER A 116 -9.15 -5.32 -8.46
N ASP A 117 -9.13 -4.69 -9.63
CA ASP A 117 -10.14 -4.81 -10.69
C ASP A 117 -9.73 -5.80 -11.79
N GLY A 118 -8.66 -6.57 -11.55
CA GLY A 118 -8.17 -7.61 -12.46
C GLY A 118 -7.14 -7.13 -13.47
N LEU A 119 -6.72 -5.86 -13.44
CA LEU A 119 -5.63 -5.39 -14.28
C LEU A 119 -4.33 -6.10 -13.93
N LYS A 120 -3.67 -6.68 -14.94
CA LYS A 120 -2.31 -7.24 -14.89
C LYS A 120 -1.56 -6.70 -16.08
N GLN A 121 -0.56 -5.88 -15.84
CA GLN A 121 0.14 -5.20 -16.91
C GLN A 121 1.62 -5.03 -16.59
N ILE A 122 2.45 -5.15 -17.62
CA ILE A 122 3.89 -4.89 -17.57
C ILE A 122 4.27 -3.94 -18.69
N PHE A 123 4.99 -2.88 -18.34
CA PHE A 123 5.58 -1.91 -19.25
C PHE A 123 7.06 -2.23 -19.37
N VAL A 124 7.57 -2.39 -20.58
CA VAL A 124 8.95 -2.82 -20.85
C VAL A 124 9.60 -1.84 -21.81
N LEU A 125 10.74 -1.31 -21.42
CA LEU A 125 11.58 -0.49 -22.28
C LEU A 125 12.52 -1.40 -23.09
N ARG A 126 12.44 -1.34 -24.43
CA ARG A 126 13.37 -2.05 -25.31
C ARG A 126 14.78 -1.50 -25.11
N LYS A 127 15.76 -2.36 -25.21
CA LYS A 127 17.18 -2.01 -25.11
C LYS A 127 17.92 -2.60 -26.29
N SER A 128 18.74 -1.76 -26.97
CA SER A 128 19.58 -2.20 -28.08
C SER A 128 20.54 -3.31 -27.62
N GLY A 129 20.59 -4.39 -28.39
CA GLY A 129 21.45 -5.55 -28.11
C GLY A 129 20.90 -6.55 -27.07
N VAL A 130 19.72 -6.31 -26.51
CA VAL A 130 19.02 -7.28 -25.65
C VAL A 130 17.98 -8.02 -26.48
N GLU A 131 18.03 -9.35 -26.42
CA GLU A 131 17.06 -10.22 -27.10
C GLU A 131 15.67 -10.10 -26.45
N GLU A 132 14.63 -10.22 -27.26
CA GLU A 132 13.25 -10.21 -26.78
C GLU A 132 12.96 -11.44 -25.91
N GLY A 133 13.47 -12.59 -26.32
CA GLY A 133 13.29 -13.87 -25.63
C GLY A 133 11.91 -14.48 -25.88
N ILE A 134 11.60 -15.53 -25.11
CA ILE A 134 10.31 -16.23 -25.18
C ILE A 134 9.33 -15.61 -24.19
N ASN A 135 8.09 -15.36 -24.64
CA ASN A 135 7.04 -14.89 -23.78
C ASN A 135 6.56 -16.02 -22.85
N GLU A 136 6.95 -15.95 -21.59
CA GLU A 136 6.55 -16.88 -20.53
C GLU A 136 5.56 -16.26 -19.52
N LEU A 137 5.02 -15.09 -19.82
CA LEU A 137 4.02 -14.43 -18.97
C LEU A 137 2.69 -15.19 -19.02
N LEU A 138 1.87 -15.02 -17.98
CA LEU A 138 0.52 -15.55 -17.99
C LEU A 138 -0.30 -14.91 -19.11
N PRO A 139 -1.25 -15.65 -19.73
CA PRO A 139 -2.01 -15.14 -20.88
C PRO A 139 -2.84 -13.88 -20.62
N ASP A 140 -3.18 -13.62 -19.36
CA ASP A 140 -3.97 -12.48 -18.90
C ASP A 140 -3.10 -11.25 -18.55
N VAL A 141 -1.78 -11.36 -18.67
CA VAL A 141 -0.86 -10.23 -18.47
C VAL A 141 -0.68 -9.46 -19.76
N LYS A 142 -1.06 -8.19 -19.76
CA LYS A 142 -0.85 -7.29 -20.90
C LYS A 142 0.58 -6.76 -20.88
N VAL A 143 1.32 -6.99 -21.95
CA VAL A 143 2.66 -6.42 -22.15
C VAL A 143 2.57 -5.18 -23.03
N VAL A 144 3.23 -4.09 -22.63
CA VAL A 144 3.36 -2.86 -23.41
C VAL A 144 4.84 -2.56 -23.59
N PHE A 145 5.32 -2.66 -24.82
CA PHE A 145 6.70 -2.34 -25.17
C PHE A 145 6.85 -0.88 -25.58
N TYR A 146 7.91 -0.26 -25.09
CA TYR A 146 8.36 1.07 -25.50
C TYR A 146 9.73 0.99 -26.17
N ASP A 147 9.96 1.77 -27.20
CA ASP A 147 11.28 1.89 -27.81
C ASP A 147 12.27 2.51 -26.80
N GLU A 148 13.54 2.25 -26.96
CA GLU A 148 14.60 2.65 -26.03
C GLU A 148 14.63 4.15 -25.68
N ASN A 149 14.20 5.00 -26.60
CA ASN A 149 14.13 6.46 -26.43
C ASN A 149 12.80 6.95 -25.84
N LYS A 150 11.86 6.07 -25.53
CA LYS A 150 10.51 6.38 -25.06
C LYS A 150 10.29 6.12 -23.58
N GLU A 151 11.35 6.13 -22.77
CA GLU A 151 11.25 5.97 -21.33
C GLU A 151 10.35 7.02 -20.68
N LYS A 152 10.38 8.26 -21.19
CA LYS A 152 9.53 9.34 -20.69
C LYS A 152 8.04 9.04 -20.86
N GLU A 153 7.67 8.51 -22.03
CA GLU A 153 6.29 8.09 -22.30
C GLU A 153 5.88 6.94 -21.37
N MET A 154 6.73 5.92 -21.21
CA MET A 154 6.48 4.79 -20.31
C MET A 154 6.21 5.26 -18.87
N ILE A 155 7.04 6.14 -18.33
CA ILE A 155 6.84 6.67 -16.96
C ILE A 155 5.60 7.56 -16.89
N SER A 156 5.29 8.32 -17.94
CA SER A 156 4.07 9.15 -17.97
C SER A 156 2.81 8.28 -17.97
N ASP A 157 2.79 7.20 -18.73
CA ASP A 157 1.65 6.28 -18.81
C ASP A 157 1.42 5.57 -17.48
N ILE A 158 2.49 5.16 -16.78
CA ILE A 158 2.35 4.58 -15.44
C ILE A 158 1.83 5.60 -14.42
N PHE A 159 2.28 6.86 -14.50
CA PHE A 159 1.78 7.92 -13.63
C PHE A 159 0.29 8.21 -13.86
N GLU A 160 -0.18 8.15 -15.09
CA GLU A 160 -1.60 8.26 -15.40
C GLU A 160 -2.40 7.04 -14.90
N LEU A 161 -1.80 5.85 -14.98
CA LEU A 161 -2.44 4.62 -14.54
C LEU A 161 -2.63 4.58 -13.02
N ILE A 162 -1.59 4.83 -12.24
CA ILE A 162 -1.65 4.74 -10.78
C ILE A 162 -2.62 5.76 -10.18
N GLN A 163 -2.84 6.91 -10.80
CA GLN A 163 -3.81 7.91 -10.35
C GLN A 163 -5.28 7.46 -10.45
N LYS A 164 -5.58 6.36 -11.16
CA LYS A 164 -6.92 5.77 -11.24
C LYS A 164 -7.29 4.95 -9.99
N TYR A 165 -6.32 4.74 -9.10
CA TYR A 165 -6.47 3.95 -7.89
C TYR A 165 -6.23 4.81 -6.65
N PRO A 166 -7.13 4.78 -5.67
CA PRO A 166 -6.93 5.54 -4.43
C PRO A 166 -5.79 5.01 -3.57
N LEU A 167 -5.37 3.75 -3.79
CA LEU A 167 -4.31 3.12 -3.00
C LEU A 167 -3.26 2.48 -3.91
N LEU A 168 -2.04 2.99 -3.81
CA LEU A 168 -0.83 2.42 -4.41
C LEU A 168 -0.12 1.56 -3.38
N ILE A 169 0.29 0.36 -3.77
CA ILE A 169 0.97 -0.61 -2.92
C ILE A 169 2.33 -0.92 -3.52
N THR A 170 3.36 -0.91 -2.69
CA THR A 170 4.71 -1.32 -3.07
C THR A 170 5.33 -2.21 -2.00
N TYR A 171 6.48 -2.80 -2.31
CA TYR A 171 7.30 -3.48 -1.33
C TYR A 171 8.67 -2.82 -1.22
N ASN A 172 8.93 -2.05 -0.16
CA ASN A 172 10.09 -1.17 0.01
C ASN A 172 10.12 0.02 -0.97
N GLY A 173 8.96 0.41 -1.48
CA GLY A 173 8.85 1.51 -2.43
C GLY A 173 9.20 2.88 -1.86
N ASP A 174 9.12 3.07 -0.53
CA ASP A 174 9.67 4.26 0.14
C ASP A 174 11.20 4.34 -0.01
N GLY A 175 11.86 3.19 -0.01
CA GLY A 175 13.32 3.11 -0.10
C GLY A 175 13.88 3.12 -1.51
N PHE A 176 13.10 2.68 -2.51
CA PHE A 176 13.61 2.51 -3.86
C PHE A 176 12.65 2.98 -4.96
N ASP A 177 11.55 2.29 -5.22
CA ASP A 177 10.72 2.46 -6.40
C ASP A 177 10.24 3.90 -6.62
N LEU A 178 9.60 4.47 -5.60
CA LEU A 178 8.97 5.78 -5.73
C LEU A 178 9.98 6.93 -5.76
N PRO A 179 11.03 6.96 -4.91
CA PRO A 179 12.13 7.91 -5.08
C PRO A 179 12.81 7.81 -6.44
N TYR A 180 13.00 6.57 -6.94
CA TYR A 180 13.62 6.38 -8.25
C TYR A 180 12.75 6.96 -9.36
N LEU A 181 11.48 6.60 -9.42
CA LEU A 181 10.53 7.12 -10.41
C LEU A 181 10.39 8.64 -10.32
N TYR A 182 10.32 9.20 -9.11
CA TYR A 182 10.24 10.64 -8.91
C TYR A 182 11.44 11.38 -9.48
N ASN A 183 12.65 10.94 -9.13
CA ASN A 183 13.88 11.58 -9.57
C ASN A 183 14.16 11.33 -11.05
N ARG A 184 13.83 10.14 -11.55
CA ARG A 184 13.97 9.82 -12.98
C ARG A 184 13.02 10.65 -13.84
N ALA A 185 11.78 10.81 -13.41
CA ALA A 185 10.79 11.66 -14.07
C ALA A 185 11.27 13.12 -14.18
N ASN A 186 11.85 13.65 -13.11
CA ASN A 186 12.43 15.00 -13.12
C ASN A 186 13.57 15.12 -14.14
N LYS A 187 14.48 14.13 -14.24
CA LYS A 187 15.55 14.10 -15.22
C LYS A 187 15.05 14.04 -16.66
N LEU A 188 13.96 13.31 -16.90
CA LEU A 188 13.33 13.19 -18.20
C LEU A 188 12.46 14.43 -18.54
N GLY A 189 12.39 15.42 -17.66
CA GLY A 189 11.59 16.63 -17.86
C GLY A 189 10.08 16.36 -17.85
N ILE A 190 9.62 15.40 -17.02
CA ILE A 190 8.20 15.27 -16.69
C ILE A 190 7.89 16.37 -15.67
N THR A 191 6.89 17.19 -15.96
CA THR A 191 6.57 18.34 -15.11
C THR A 191 5.95 17.90 -13.79
N LYS A 192 6.04 18.77 -12.76
CA LYS A 192 5.49 18.48 -11.42
C LYS A 192 3.98 18.20 -11.44
N GLU A 193 3.25 18.86 -12.35
CA GLU A 193 1.81 18.68 -12.50
C GLU A 193 1.44 17.28 -13.04
N LYS A 194 2.36 16.65 -13.76
CA LYS A 194 2.22 15.29 -14.32
C LYS A 194 2.82 14.21 -13.43
N ASN A 195 3.64 14.58 -12.44
CA ASN A 195 4.21 13.65 -11.49
C ASN A 195 3.29 13.53 -10.27
N PRO A 196 2.62 12.41 -10.07
CA PRO A 196 1.69 12.22 -8.96
C PRO A 196 2.37 11.96 -7.61
N LEU A 197 3.71 11.80 -7.61
CA LEU A 197 4.47 11.45 -6.42
C LEU A 197 4.87 12.70 -5.65
N TYR A 198 4.81 12.61 -4.34
CA TYR A 198 5.33 13.61 -3.42
C TYR A 198 6.33 12.94 -2.47
N MET A 199 7.54 13.50 -2.40
CA MET A 199 8.62 12.98 -1.57
C MET A 199 8.64 13.66 -0.21
N MET A 200 8.57 12.88 0.83
CA MET A 200 8.82 13.27 2.22
C MET A 200 10.26 12.87 2.61
N ARG A 201 10.66 13.15 3.85
CA ARG A 201 12.03 12.86 4.31
C ARG A 201 12.38 11.36 4.19
N ASP A 202 11.51 10.49 4.65
CA ASP A 202 11.75 9.05 4.78
C ASP A 202 10.62 8.20 4.15
N SER A 203 9.79 8.81 3.33
CA SER A 203 8.66 8.16 2.67
C SER A 203 8.25 8.87 1.40
N ALA A 204 7.51 8.17 0.56
CA ALA A 204 6.87 8.71 -0.62
C ALA A 204 5.35 8.56 -0.50
N THR A 205 4.60 9.49 -1.07
CA THR A 205 3.14 9.43 -1.12
C THR A 205 2.63 9.91 -2.47
N LEU A 206 1.33 9.73 -2.70
CA LEU A 206 0.64 10.28 -3.85
C LEU A 206 0.05 11.65 -3.51
N ILE A 207 0.08 12.58 -4.47
CA ILE A 207 -0.61 13.88 -4.34
C ILE A 207 -2.12 13.67 -4.21
N LYS A 208 -2.66 12.68 -4.94
CA LYS A 208 -4.07 12.28 -4.91
C LYS A 208 -4.15 10.77 -4.67
N GLY A 209 -4.21 10.37 -3.42
CA GLY A 209 -4.27 8.98 -3.02
C GLY A 209 -3.36 8.66 -1.84
N VAL A 210 -3.27 7.40 -1.52
CA VAL A 210 -2.50 6.88 -0.39
C VAL A 210 -1.48 5.87 -0.90
N HIS A 211 -0.27 5.94 -0.37
CA HIS A 211 0.76 4.93 -0.63
C HIS A 211 0.95 4.04 0.61
N LEU A 212 0.89 2.73 0.38
CA LEU A 212 1.11 1.70 1.39
C LEU A 212 2.37 0.91 1.04
N ASP A 213 3.44 1.13 1.80
CA ASP A 213 4.66 0.33 1.69
C ASP A 213 4.56 -0.91 2.58
N LEU A 214 4.45 -2.08 1.94
CA LEU A 214 4.30 -3.35 2.67
C LEU A 214 5.54 -3.75 3.46
N TYR A 215 6.73 -3.32 3.06
CA TYR A 215 7.92 -3.56 3.87
C TYR A 215 7.77 -2.95 5.27
N ARG A 216 7.24 -1.73 5.36
CA ARG A 216 6.97 -1.06 6.65
C ARG A 216 5.93 -1.82 7.45
N THR A 217 4.86 -2.24 6.81
CA THR A 217 3.79 -3.02 7.45
C THR A 217 4.28 -4.37 7.94
N MET A 218 4.99 -5.12 7.09
CA MET A 218 5.49 -6.46 7.44
C MET A 218 6.62 -6.43 8.47
N SER A 219 7.39 -5.35 8.56
CA SER A 219 8.41 -5.16 9.58
C SER A 219 7.84 -4.77 10.95
N ASN A 220 6.56 -4.41 11.03
CA ASN A 220 5.89 -4.16 12.30
C ASN A 220 5.65 -5.46 13.04
N ARG A 221 6.26 -5.60 14.23
CA ARG A 221 6.17 -6.80 15.06
C ARG A 221 4.75 -7.16 15.47
N ALA A 222 3.85 -6.18 15.59
CA ALA A 222 2.46 -6.46 15.92
C ALA A 222 1.79 -7.28 14.80
N PHE A 223 2.01 -6.93 13.53
CA PHE A 223 1.52 -7.73 12.40
C PHE A 223 2.24 -9.08 12.33
N GLN A 224 3.58 -9.09 12.40
CA GLN A 224 4.36 -10.34 12.33
C GLN A 224 3.90 -11.38 13.37
N ILE A 225 3.75 -10.96 14.62
CA ILE A 225 3.47 -11.88 15.74
C ILE A 225 1.97 -12.18 15.84
N TYR A 226 1.15 -11.13 15.97
CA TYR A 226 -0.25 -11.30 16.36
C TYR A 226 -1.18 -11.57 15.16
N ALA A 227 -0.88 -10.98 13.99
CA ALA A 227 -1.70 -11.22 12.81
C ALA A 227 -1.25 -12.44 12.01
N PHE A 228 0.06 -12.66 11.91
CA PHE A 228 0.63 -13.68 11.01
C PHE A 228 1.34 -14.84 11.73
N GLY A 229 1.31 -14.87 13.08
CA GLY A 229 1.81 -16.01 13.86
C GLY A 229 3.29 -16.33 13.60
N GLN A 230 4.12 -15.32 13.35
CA GLN A 230 5.57 -15.44 13.05
C GLN A 230 5.89 -16.36 11.85
N LYS A 231 5.02 -16.40 10.84
CA LYS A 231 5.20 -17.26 9.66
C LYS A 231 6.39 -16.86 8.77
N TYR A 232 7.02 -15.72 9.01
CA TYR A 232 8.24 -15.29 8.32
C TYR A 232 9.27 -14.77 9.33
N THR A 233 10.56 -14.93 9.03
CA THR A 233 11.68 -14.65 9.94
C THR A 233 12.42 -13.36 9.65
N ASP A 234 12.42 -12.92 8.40
CA ASP A 234 12.93 -11.63 7.96
C ASP A 234 11.85 -10.93 7.08
N PHE A 235 12.14 -9.69 6.69
CA PHE A 235 11.16 -8.83 6.01
C PHE A 235 11.41 -8.70 4.50
N LYS A 236 12.21 -9.57 3.91
CA LYS A 236 12.40 -9.60 2.45
C LYS A 236 11.14 -10.11 1.79
N LEU A 237 10.80 -9.55 0.62
CA LEU A 237 9.60 -9.95 -0.14
C LEU A 237 9.49 -11.46 -0.31
N ASN A 238 10.59 -12.12 -0.67
CA ASN A 238 10.60 -13.58 -0.86
C ASN A 238 10.27 -14.35 0.42
N THR A 239 10.86 -13.97 1.55
CA THR A 239 10.62 -14.65 2.84
C THR A 239 9.18 -14.46 3.31
N VAL A 240 8.64 -13.26 3.17
CA VAL A 240 7.24 -12.95 3.53
C VAL A 240 6.28 -13.67 2.60
N ALA A 241 6.52 -13.67 1.29
CA ALA A 241 5.71 -14.37 0.30
C ALA A 241 5.68 -15.87 0.55
N LYS A 242 6.82 -16.48 0.80
CA LYS A 242 6.91 -17.91 1.16
C LYS A 242 6.13 -18.22 2.43
N GLY A 243 6.27 -17.40 3.47
CA GLY A 243 5.61 -17.63 4.75
C GLY A 243 4.09 -17.43 4.73
N LEU A 244 3.58 -16.47 3.97
CA LEU A 244 2.17 -16.09 3.98
C LEU A 244 1.37 -16.63 2.80
N LEU A 245 1.99 -16.71 1.61
CA LEU A 245 1.33 -17.09 0.36
C LEU A 245 1.74 -18.46 -0.14
N ASN A 246 2.83 -19.06 0.38
CA ASN A 246 3.50 -20.21 -0.20
C ASN A 246 3.95 -19.97 -1.66
N GLU A 247 4.39 -18.73 -1.94
CA GLU A 247 4.90 -18.27 -3.23
C GLU A 247 6.35 -17.82 -3.08
N GLU A 248 7.10 -17.86 -4.18
CA GLU A 248 8.51 -17.43 -4.22
C GLU A 248 8.75 -16.46 -5.38
N LYS A 249 9.74 -15.57 -5.20
CA LYS A 249 10.29 -14.77 -6.29
C LYS A 249 10.88 -15.68 -7.37
N ILE A 250 10.87 -15.22 -8.59
CA ILE A 250 11.57 -15.92 -9.68
C ILE A 250 13.07 -15.69 -9.50
N ASP A 251 13.85 -16.74 -9.62
CA ASP A 251 15.30 -16.69 -9.65
C ASP A 251 15.79 -17.36 -10.94
N TYR A 252 16.41 -16.58 -11.82
CA TYR A 252 17.00 -17.10 -13.06
C TYR A 252 18.45 -17.57 -12.89
N GLY A 253 19.06 -17.37 -11.72
CA GLY A 253 20.46 -17.71 -11.44
C GLY A 253 21.49 -16.90 -12.22
N VAL A 254 21.07 -15.81 -12.84
CA VAL A 254 21.90 -14.85 -13.59
C VAL A 254 21.59 -13.43 -13.16
N GLU A 255 22.48 -12.49 -13.49
CA GLU A 255 22.28 -11.07 -13.18
C GLU A 255 21.11 -10.50 -14.03
N LEU A 256 20.41 -9.51 -13.48
CA LEU A 256 19.29 -8.84 -14.20
C LEU A 256 19.71 -8.24 -15.54
N SER A 257 20.97 -7.83 -15.68
CA SER A 257 21.54 -7.29 -16.92
C SER A 257 21.67 -8.32 -18.06
N GLU A 258 21.62 -9.60 -17.72
CA GLU A 258 21.75 -10.74 -18.67
C GLU A 258 20.39 -11.29 -19.12
N LEU A 259 19.31 -10.83 -18.50
CA LEU A 259 17.96 -11.28 -18.81
C LEU A 259 17.47 -10.74 -20.16
N THR A 260 16.71 -11.56 -20.87
CA THR A 260 15.93 -11.11 -22.04
C THR A 260 14.81 -10.15 -21.63
N LEU A 261 14.19 -9.45 -22.56
CA LEU A 261 13.09 -8.52 -22.26
C LEU A 261 11.91 -9.23 -21.60
N TYR A 262 11.53 -10.44 -22.07
CA TYR A 262 10.44 -11.19 -21.45
C TYR A 262 10.81 -11.79 -20.10
N GLN A 263 12.07 -12.14 -19.87
CA GLN A 263 12.50 -12.58 -18.52
C GLN A 263 12.46 -11.43 -17.52
N THR A 264 12.96 -10.23 -17.91
CA THR A 264 12.85 -9.01 -17.08
C THR A 264 11.38 -8.67 -16.81
N ALA A 265 10.53 -8.75 -17.85
CA ALA A 265 9.09 -8.53 -17.72
C ALA A 265 8.45 -9.51 -16.73
N LYS A 266 8.77 -10.79 -16.83
CA LYS A 266 8.23 -11.84 -15.97
C LYS A 266 8.71 -11.68 -14.53
N TYR A 267 9.98 -11.31 -14.33
CA TYR A 267 10.55 -11.06 -13.01
C TYR A 267 9.83 -9.89 -12.31
N CYS A 268 9.78 -8.73 -12.94
CA CYS A 268 9.11 -7.54 -12.42
C CYS A 268 7.59 -7.76 -12.19
N GLN A 269 6.90 -8.41 -13.14
CA GLN A 269 5.48 -8.73 -12.99
C GLN A 269 5.23 -9.69 -11.82
N ASN A 270 6.11 -10.66 -11.59
CA ASN A 270 5.99 -11.58 -10.46
C ASN A 270 6.11 -10.83 -9.12
N ASP A 271 7.02 -9.87 -8.99
CA ASP A 271 7.20 -9.10 -7.77
C ASP A 271 5.99 -8.18 -7.50
N ALA A 272 5.47 -7.52 -8.54
CA ALA A 272 4.24 -6.75 -8.45
C ALA A 272 3.03 -7.63 -8.05
N ARG A 273 2.92 -8.84 -8.63
CA ARG A 273 1.86 -9.81 -8.32
C ARG A 273 1.95 -10.31 -6.88
N ILE A 274 3.13 -10.70 -6.41
CA ILE A 274 3.33 -11.12 -5.02
C ILE A 274 2.96 -9.98 -4.07
N THR A 275 3.40 -8.76 -4.37
CA THR A 275 3.08 -7.56 -3.59
C THR A 275 1.57 -7.33 -3.51
N TYR A 276 0.84 -7.49 -4.62
CA TYR A 276 -0.62 -7.43 -4.63
C TYR A 276 -1.24 -8.57 -3.80
N ASN A 277 -0.77 -9.82 -3.99
CA ASN A 277 -1.29 -11.00 -3.31
C ASN A 277 -1.15 -10.90 -1.79
N LEU A 278 -0.11 -10.25 -1.26
CA LEU A 278 0.03 -9.97 0.17
C LEU A 278 -1.10 -9.10 0.73
N THR A 279 -1.83 -8.36 -0.10
CA THR A 279 -2.98 -7.57 0.33
C THR A 279 -4.31 -8.27 0.10
N SER A 280 -4.36 -9.31 -0.73
CA SER A 280 -5.60 -9.99 -1.14
C SER A 280 -5.79 -11.38 -0.54
N PHE A 281 -4.74 -11.98 0.05
CA PHE A 281 -4.85 -13.31 0.64
C PHE A 281 -5.82 -13.35 1.83
N ASN A 282 -6.39 -14.52 2.09
CA ASN A 282 -7.34 -14.76 3.18
C ASN A 282 -8.46 -13.71 3.25
N ASN A 283 -9.13 -13.45 2.11
CA ASN A 283 -10.20 -12.46 2.00
C ASN A 283 -9.76 -11.05 2.42
N ASP A 284 -8.68 -10.55 1.88
CA ASP A 284 -8.11 -9.23 2.16
C ASP A 284 -7.71 -9.04 3.65
N LEU A 285 -7.22 -10.09 4.32
CA LEU A 285 -6.93 -10.08 5.75
C LEU A 285 -6.10 -8.87 6.18
N LEU A 286 -5.00 -8.58 5.48
CA LEU A 286 -4.14 -7.44 5.82
C LEU A 286 -4.89 -6.11 5.70
N MET A 287 -5.63 -5.92 4.61
CA MET A 287 -6.40 -4.68 4.39
C MET A 287 -7.49 -4.51 5.45
N ASN A 288 -8.17 -5.60 5.79
CA ASN A 288 -9.20 -5.59 6.83
C ASN A 288 -8.60 -5.20 8.20
N LEU A 289 -7.45 -5.76 8.56
CA LEU A 289 -6.74 -5.41 9.80
C LEU A 289 -6.33 -3.93 9.82
N LEU A 290 -5.73 -3.43 8.75
CA LEU A 290 -5.33 -2.02 8.65
C LEU A 290 -6.53 -1.09 8.83
N ILE A 291 -7.68 -1.40 8.21
CA ILE A 291 -8.90 -0.60 8.33
C ILE A 291 -9.47 -0.66 9.75
N VAL A 292 -9.52 -1.85 10.37
CA VAL A 292 -10.01 -2.00 11.74
C VAL A 292 -9.13 -1.23 12.73
N ILE A 293 -7.80 -1.34 12.60
CA ILE A 293 -6.86 -0.61 13.46
C ILE A 293 -6.98 0.91 13.21
N SER A 294 -7.13 1.33 11.96
CA SER A 294 -7.38 2.73 11.58
C SER A 294 -8.64 3.29 12.27
N ARG A 295 -9.71 2.51 12.33
CA ARG A 295 -10.94 2.86 13.06
C ARG A 295 -10.71 3.01 14.56
N ILE A 296 -10.03 2.04 15.15
CA ILE A 296 -9.73 2.02 16.59
C ILE A 296 -8.81 3.20 16.95
N ALA A 297 -7.70 3.34 16.27
CA ALA A 297 -6.70 4.38 16.55
C ALA A 297 -7.09 5.77 16.01
N ARG A 298 -8.17 5.88 15.21
CA ARG A 298 -8.59 7.12 14.52
C ARG A 298 -7.50 7.76 13.67
N MET A 299 -6.65 6.91 13.09
CA MET A 299 -5.49 7.31 12.27
C MET A 299 -5.69 6.85 10.82
N PRO A 300 -5.15 7.59 9.82
CA PRO A 300 -5.12 7.15 8.43
C PRO A 300 -4.37 5.83 8.26
N ILE A 301 -4.75 5.08 7.23
CA ILE A 301 -4.23 3.73 6.97
C ILE A 301 -2.71 3.71 6.70
N ASP A 302 -2.17 4.73 6.07
CA ASP A 302 -0.73 4.89 5.83
C ASP A 302 0.05 5.14 7.12
N ASP A 303 -0.49 5.91 8.06
CA ASP A 303 0.09 6.08 9.39
C ASP A 303 0.06 4.76 10.18
N ILE A 304 -1.06 4.03 10.15
CA ILE A 304 -1.15 2.70 10.77
C ILE A 304 -0.07 1.76 10.24
N SER A 305 0.18 1.77 8.93
CA SER A 305 1.18 0.91 8.30
C SER A 305 2.62 1.21 8.71
N ARG A 306 2.90 2.47 9.09
CA ARG A 306 4.24 2.97 9.38
C ARG A 306 4.54 3.08 10.88
N MET A 307 3.52 3.17 11.71
CA MET A 307 3.64 3.41 13.15
C MET A 307 3.47 2.12 13.95
N GLY A 308 4.06 2.09 15.14
CA GLY A 308 3.93 0.96 16.06
C GLY A 308 2.72 1.09 17.00
N VAL A 309 2.45 0.01 17.74
CA VAL A 309 1.32 -0.08 18.68
C VAL A 309 1.29 1.08 19.70
N SER A 310 2.45 1.53 20.17
CA SER A 310 2.52 2.65 21.14
C SER A 310 1.94 3.94 20.58
N GLN A 311 2.15 4.22 19.28
CA GLN A 311 1.57 5.38 18.62
C GLN A 311 0.07 5.21 18.40
N TRP A 312 -0.39 4.00 18.04
CA TRP A 312 -1.82 3.70 17.90
C TRP A 312 -2.56 3.93 19.21
N ILE A 313 -1.98 3.47 20.36
CA ILE A 313 -2.57 3.68 21.69
C ILE A 313 -2.53 5.17 22.06
N ARG A 314 -1.42 5.87 21.81
CA ARG A 314 -1.32 7.31 22.12
C ARG A 314 -2.36 8.13 21.36
N SER A 315 -2.73 7.74 20.17
CA SER A 315 -3.75 8.43 19.38
C SER A 315 -5.17 8.27 19.95
N LEU A 316 -5.38 7.32 20.87
CA LEU A 316 -6.66 7.12 21.56
C LEU A 316 -6.81 7.99 22.82
N LEU A 317 -5.69 8.42 23.40
CA LEU A 317 -5.64 9.23 24.63
C LEU A 317 -5.62 10.72 24.33
#